data_c8d3ffc1f9f3a75b96ab57569532bd2f
#
_entry.id   c8d3ffc1f9f3a75b96ab57569532bd2f
#
_cell.length_a   1.000
_cell.length_b   1.000
_cell.length_c   1.000
_cell.angle_alpha   90.00
_cell.angle_beta   90.00
_cell.angle_gamma   90.00
#
_symmetry.space_group_name_H-M   'P 1'
#
loop_
_entity.id
_entity.type
_entity.pdbx_description
1 polymer ?
#
loop_
_entity_poly.entity_id
_entity_poly.type
_entity_poly.pdbx_seq_one_letter_code
_entity_poly.pdbx_strand_id
1 'polypeptide(L)'
;MKVSHIVSLFFGLGLAATSTFAAPDPNFHIYLAFGQSNMEGQGDIGSQDKNVDDRFQVLWAANNGSCSGKTKGKWAKAVPPLAHCQGAKLGPTDYFGRTMVEKTDPKIKVGVIVVAVAGCSIQLFDKNGYANYARSQQSWMTQRINEYGGNPYGRLIEMAKAAQADGVIKGIIFHQGETDAGDGQWPSKVKGVYDNIIKDLGLGNDIPFLAGEVLRSGMSSGANNNISKLPQQSKNFYVVSSEGFNQALGDGQNVHFTSKEYRDFGKRYAEKMIEVLGDKIKPAASEESSSSVEPPASSSSVKQSASSSSAATPTSSAKASSSSRSHHSSSSHNPSSSPEGVIVIPNATSTLSVGNVSFDGVTLQMPLTLARAGMVNIRLYSVLGNEVVNLSETMRAGTNSLSISKKLSPGIYMLRVQAGSSLVAKRIDLSK
;
A
#
# COMPACT_ATOMS: atom_id res chain seq x y z
N MET A 1 -9.08 13.74 -90.49
CA MET A 1 -9.49 12.82 -89.38
C MET A 1 -8.87 13.32 -88.08
N LYS A 2 -9.68 13.93 -87.23
CA LYS A 2 -9.21 14.33 -85.89
C LYS A 2 -9.75 13.35 -84.89
N VAL A 3 -8.86 12.67 -84.20
CA VAL A 3 -9.20 11.73 -83.14
C VAL A 3 -9.14 12.50 -81.83
N SER A 4 -10.31 12.65 -81.16
CA SER A 4 -10.46 13.23 -79.84
C SER A 4 -10.25 12.17 -78.77
N HIS A 5 -9.26 12.35 -77.89
CA HIS A 5 -9.05 11.49 -76.71
C HIS A 5 -9.83 12.09 -75.57
N ILE A 6 -10.81 11.33 -75.05
CA ILE A 6 -11.55 11.63 -73.85
C ILE A 6 -10.75 10.99 -72.65
N VAL A 7 -10.19 11.81 -71.80
CA VAL A 7 -9.57 11.37 -70.54
C VAL A 7 -10.64 11.36 -69.47
N SER A 8 -11.08 10.19 -69.07
CA SER A 8 -11.98 10.01 -67.91
C SER A 8 -11.17 10.05 -66.62
N LEU A 9 -11.37 11.08 -65.82
CA LEU A 9 -10.79 11.25 -64.48
C LEU A 9 -11.68 10.53 -63.49
N PHE A 10 -11.24 9.35 -63.00
CA PHE A 10 -11.90 8.69 -61.87
C PHE A 10 -11.44 9.33 -60.55
N PHE A 11 -12.33 10.10 -59.95
CA PHE A 11 -12.17 10.55 -58.57
C PHE A 11 -12.52 9.40 -57.61
N GLY A 12 -11.51 8.69 -57.09
CA GLY A 12 -11.67 7.70 -56.06
C GLY A 12 -11.92 8.40 -54.72
N LEU A 13 -13.15 8.34 -54.22
CA LEU A 13 -13.53 8.80 -52.91
C LEU A 13 -13.03 7.75 -51.89
N GLY A 14 -11.84 7.97 -51.32
CA GLY A 14 -11.30 7.13 -50.25
C GLY A 14 -12.10 7.37 -48.95
N LEU A 15 -12.96 6.42 -48.59
CA LEU A 15 -13.57 6.38 -47.26
C LEU A 15 -12.46 6.09 -46.23
N ALA A 16 -11.97 7.12 -45.58
CA ALA A 16 -11.15 6.94 -44.38
C ALA A 16 -12.05 6.39 -43.27
N ALA A 17 -11.95 5.09 -42.98
CA ALA A 17 -12.58 4.50 -41.83
C ALA A 17 -11.89 5.06 -40.57
N THR A 18 -12.46 6.08 -39.96
CA THR A 18 -12.06 6.53 -38.63
C THR A 18 -12.49 5.45 -37.63
N SER A 19 -11.53 4.69 -37.12
CA SER A 19 -11.75 3.81 -35.97
C SER A 19 -12.14 4.68 -34.77
N THR A 20 -13.41 4.78 -34.49
CA THR A 20 -13.89 5.37 -33.23
C THR A 20 -13.59 4.40 -32.14
N PHE A 21 -12.52 4.65 -31.35
CA PHE A 21 -12.36 3.99 -30.07
C PHE A 21 -13.54 4.38 -29.19
N ALA A 22 -14.22 3.39 -28.62
CA ALA A 22 -15.25 3.64 -27.64
C ALA A 22 -14.66 4.40 -26.44
N ALA A 23 -15.39 5.40 -25.94
CA ALA A 23 -14.96 6.10 -24.73
C ALA A 23 -14.89 5.11 -23.55
N PRO A 24 -13.96 5.32 -22.59
CA PRO A 24 -13.87 4.49 -21.38
C PRO A 24 -15.23 4.44 -20.65
N ASP A 25 -15.63 3.27 -20.17
CA ASP A 25 -16.85 3.10 -19.38
C ASP A 25 -16.73 3.87 -18.04
N PRO A 26 -17.52 4.94 -17.84
CA PRO A 26 -17.43 5.73 -16.60
C PRO A 26 -17.88 4.95 -15.36
N ASN A 27 -18.59 3.83 -15.53
CA ASN A 27 -19.05 2.94 -14.49
C ASN A 27 -18.06 1.78 -14.23
N PHE A 28 -16.99 1.69 -14.98
CA PHE A 28 -15.91 0.77 -14.67
C PHE A 28 -14.84 1.49 -13.82
N HIS A 29 -14.97 1.35 -12.50
CA HIS A 29 -14.11 1.99 -11.51
C HIS A 29 -12.84 1.16 -11.29
N ILE A 30 -11.68 1.73 -11.57
CA ILE A 30 -10.39 1.07 -11.53
C ILE A 30 -9.58 1.58 -10.35
N TYR A 31 -8.94 0.66 -9.62
CA TYR A 31 -8.10 0.96 -8.47
C TYR A 31 -6.70 0.37 -8.65
N LEU A 32 -5.68 1.17 -8.34
CA LEU A 32 -4.30 0.71 -8.33
C LEU A 32 -3.96 0.19 -6.94
N ALA A 33 -3.29 -0.95 -6.87
CA ALA A 33 -2.85 -1.57 -5.63
C ALA A 33 -1.36 -1.87 -5.72
N PHE A 34 -0.54 -1.31 -4.83
CA PHE A 34 0.89 -1.61 -4.84
C PHE A 34 1.49 -1.59 -3.44
N GLY A 35 2.65 -2.23 -3.30
CA GLY A 35 3.33 -2.33 -2.02
C GLY A 35 4.24 -3.54 -1.88
N GLN A 36 4.35 -4.07 -0.65
CA GLN A 36 5.16 -5.24 -0.37
C GLN A 36 4.31 -6.47 0.01
N SER A 37 4.87 -7.39 0.80
CA SER A 37 4.25 -8.69 1.10
C SER A 37 2.81 -8.63 1.59
N ASN A 38 2.47 -7.67 2.43
CA ASN A 38 1.09 -7.50 2.92
C ASN A 38 0.12 -7.00 1.83
N MET A 39 0.59 -6.34 0.77
CA MET A 39 -0.21 -6.07 -0.42
C MET A 39 -0.17 -7.24 -1.42
N GLU A 40 0.97 -7.92 -1.56
CA GLU A 40 1.12 -9.12 -2.39
C GLU A 40 0.14 -10.22 -1.98
N GLY A 41 -0.06 -10.36 -0.66
CA GLY A 41 -0.91 -11.37 -0.04
C GLY A 41 -0.14 -12.57 0.47
N GLN A 42 -0.28 -12.84 1.77
CA GLN A 42 0.39 -13.94 2.47
C GLN A 42 -0.61 -14.88 3.17
N GLY A 43 -1.90 -14.52 3.21
CA GLY A 43 -2.95 -15.34 3.80
C GLY A 43 -3.33 -16.53 2.93
N ASP A 44 -3.71 -17.65 3.53
CA ASP A 44 -4.17 -18.82 2.79
C ASP A 44 -5.53 -18.54 2.13
N ILE A 45 -5.64 -18.97 0.86
CA ILE A 45 -6.86 -18.83 0.06
C ILE A 45 -7.83 -19.95 0.43
N GLY A 46 -8.94 -19.60 1.04
CA GLY A 46 -10.01 -20.52 1.40
C GLY A 46 -10.99 -20.78 0.25
N SER A 47 -11.93 -21.71 0.46
CA SER A 47 -13.00 -22.01 -0.51
C SER A 47 -13.89 -20.80 -0.77
N GLN A 48 -14.19 -20.01 0.26
CA GLN A 48 -14.98 -18.78 0.16
C GLN A 48 -14.36 -17.72 -0.75
N ASP A 49 -13.03 -17.73 -0.92
CA ASP A 49 -12.32 -16.74 -1.72
C ASP A 49 -12.36 -17.05 -3.23
N LYS A 50 -12.82 -18.26 -3.60
CA LYS A 50 -12.87 -18.72 -5.00
C LYS A 50 -14.13 -18.27 -5.73
N ASN A 51 -15.20 -17.95 -4.99
CA ASN A 51 -16.42 -17.41 -5.57
C ASN A 51 -16.33 -15.88 -5.63
N VAL A 52 -16.30 -15.32 -6.83
CA VAL A 52 -16.11 -13.88 -7.09
C VAL A 52 -17.23 -13.39 -7.99
N ASP A 53 -17.81 -12.23 -7.68
CA ASP A 53 -18.79 -11.54 -8.55
C ASP A 53 -18.14 -11.18 -9.90
N ASP A 54 -18.89 -11.32 -11.00
CA ASP A 54 -18.40 -11.02 -12.36
C ASP A 54 -18.05 -9.54 -12.54
N ARG A 55 -18.61 -8.65 -11.73
CA ARG A 55 -18.27 -7.23 -11.73
C ARG A 55 -16.90 -6.92 -11.12
N PHE A 56 -16.29 -7.89 -10.38
CA PHE A 56 -14.96 -7.72 -9.81
C PHE A 56 -13.90 -8.34 -10.72
N GLN A 57 -13.08 -7.50 -11.32
CA GLN A 57 -12.08 -7.87 -12.32
C GLN A 57 -10.67 -7.49 -11.86
N VAL A 58 -9.68 -8.25 -12.31
CA VAL A 58 -8.25 -7.90 -12.20
C VAL A 58 -7.63 -7.75 -13.58
N LEU A 59 -6.97 -6.64 -13.84
CA LEU A 59 -6.07 -6.53 -14.99
C LEU A 59 -4.73 -7.14 -14.60
N TRP A 60 -4.42 -8.30 -15.19
CA TRP A 60 -3.26 -9.07 -14.79
C TRP A 60 -1.95 -8.34 -15.13
N ALA A 61 -1.17 -8.01 -14.09
CA ALA A 61 0.06 -7.23 -14.24
C ALA A 61 1.33 -8.08 -14.31
N ALA A 62 1.33 -9.31 -13.77
CA ALA A 62 2.50 -10.19 -13.80
C ALA A 62 2.72 -10.81 -15.19
N ASN A 63 3.91 -11.31 -15.43
CA ASN A 63 4.24 -11.99 -16.70
C ASN A 63 3.36 -13.22 -16.93
N ASN A 64 3.25 -13.62 -18.19
CA ASN A 64 2.51 -14.82 -18.57
C ASN A 64 3.19 -16.08 -18.05
N GLY A 65 2.39 -17.12 -17.80
CA GLY A 65 2.88 -18.45 -17.47
C GLY A 65 2.99 -18.78 -15.99
N SER A 66 2.91 -17.80 -15.10
CA SER A 66 2.91 -18.09 -13.65
C SER A 66 1.55 -18.50 -13.09
N CYS A 67 0.44 -18.12 -13.75
CA CYS A 67 -0.93 -18.44 -13.32
C CYS A 67 -1.76 -18.96 -14.49
N SER A 68 -2.44 -20.08 -14.27
CA SER A 68 -3.43 -20.60 -15.23
C SER A 68 -4.62 -19.64 -15.35
N GLY A 69 -5.05 -19.38 -16.59
CA GLY A 69 -6.23 -18.55 -16.88
C GLY A 69 -6.03 -17.05 -16.74
N LYS A 70 -4.80 -16.56 -16.46
CA LYS A 70 -4.46 -15.14 -16.39
C LYS A 70 -3.36 -14.78 -17.38
N THR A 71 -3.57 -13.68 -18.11
CA THR A 71 -2.67 -13.21 -19.16
C THR A 71 -2.35 -11.74 -18.93
N LYS A 72 -1.08 -11.37 -18.99
CA LYS A 72 -0.64 -9.97 -18.84
C LYS A 72 -1.44 -9.03 -19.75
N GLY A 73 -1.94 -7.94 -19.18
CA GLY A 73 -2.69 -6.92 -19.89
C GLY A 73 -4.11 -7.34 -20.30
N LYS A 74 -4.64 -8.43 -19.73
CA LYS A 74 -6.02 -8.86 -19.95
C LYS A 74 -6.80 -8.84 -18.64
N TRP A 75 -8.05 -8.40 -18.72
CA TRP A 75 -8.98 -8.51 -17.61
C TRP A 75 -9.40 -9.96 -17.40
N ALA A 76 -9.50 -10.34 -16.14
CA ALA A 76 -10.00 -11.64 -15.71
C ALA A 76 -10.81 -11.45 -14.42
N LYS A 77 -11.72 -12.39 -14.14
CA LYS A 77 -12.39 -12.44 -12.84
C LYS A 77 -11.35 -12.45 -11.73
N ALA A 78 -11.53 -11.60 -10.71
CA ALA A 78 -10.53 -11.37 -9.67
C ALA A 78 -10.48 -12.51 -8.62
N VAL A 79 -10.25 -13.73 -9.08
CA VAL A 79 -10.00 -14.89 -8.21
C VAL A 79 -8.56 -14.82 -7.71
N PRO A 80 -8.30 -14.86 -6.37
CA PRO A 80 -6.94 -14.79 -5.84
C PRO A 80 -6.06 -15.99 -6.27
N PRO A 81 -4.73 -15.82 -6.31
CA PRO A 81 -3.97 -14.61 -5.96
C PRO A 81 -4.10 -13.51 -7.01
N LEU A 82 -4.03 -12.23 -6.60
CA LEU A 82 -4.26 -11.09 -7.49
C LEU A 82 -2.97 -10.42 -7.99
N ALA A 83 -1.84 -10.62 -7.29
CA ALA A 83 -0.57 -10.00 -7.65
C ALA A 83 0.22 -10.83 -8.68
N HIS A 84 0.65 -12.02 -8.31
CA HIS A 84 1.37 -12.99 -9.15
C HIS A 84 1.23 -14.40 -8.57
N CYS A 85 1.73 -15.45 -9.26
CA CYS A 85 1.66 -16.83 -8.76
C CYS A 85 2.99 -17.37 -8.23
N GLN A 86 4.00 -16.54 -8.09
CA GLN A 86 5.30 -16.90 -7.48
C GLN A 86 5.29 -16.70 -5.95
N GLY A 87 4.26 -17.27 -5.28
CA GLY A 87 4.13 -17.21 -3.83
C GLY A 87 3.14 -16.18 -3.29
N ALA A 88 2.51 -15.35 -4.14
CA ALA A 88 1.39 -14.50 -3.71
C ALA A 88 0.18 -15.36 -3.36
N LYS A 89 -0.54 -14.96 -2.32
CA LYS A 89 -1.71 -15.64 -1.78
C LYS A 89 -2.89 -14.66 -1.64
N LEU A 90 -3.66 -14.76 -0.55
CA LEU A 90 -4.74 -13.84 -0.22
C LEU A 90 -4.16 -12.55 0.36
N GLY A 91 -4.48 -11.42 -0.24
CA GLY A 91 -4.13 -10.07 0.23
C GLY A 91 -5.38 -9.20 0.42
N PRO A 92 -5.20 -7.95 0.92
CA PRO A 92 -6.33 -7.07 1.21
C PRO A 92 -7.09 -6.63 -0.04
N THR A 93 -6.44 -6.60 -1.21
CA THR A 93 -7.06 -6.19 -2.49
C THR A 93 -8.24 -7.08 -2.88
N ASP A 94 -8.25 -8.36 -2.48
CA ASP A 94 -9.35 -9.28 -2.76
C ASP A 94 -10.66 -8.79 -2.11
N TYR A 95 -10.66 -8.62 -0.80
CA TYR A 95 -11.86 -8.16 -0.08
C TYR A 95 -12.11 -6.65 -0.22
N PHE A 96 -11.12 -5.88 -0.64
CA PHE A 96 -11.36 -4.52 -1.12
C PHE A 96 -12.33 -4.54 -2.30
N GLY A 97 -11.98 -5.24 -3.37
CA GLY A 97 -12.82 -5.26 -4.57
C GLY A 97 -14.19 -5.90 -4.35
N ARG A 98 -14.27 -7.00 -3.57
CA ARG A 98 -15.55 -7.64 -3.20
C ARG A 98 -16.47 -6.67 -2.46
N THR A 99 -15.94 -5.95 -1.48
CA THR A 99 -16.73 -5.00 -0.68
C THR A 99 -17.12 -3.78 -1.51
N MET A 100 -16.24 -3.33 -2.42
CA MET A 100 -16.60 -2.27 -3.38
C MET A 100 -17.79 -2.69 -4.25
N VAL A 101 -17.78 -3.92 -4.80
CA VAL A 101 -18.90 -4.46 -5.58
C VAL A 101 -20.16 -4.60 -4.75
N GLU A 102 -20.05 -5.09 -3.51
CA GLU A 102 -21.18 -5.28 -2.60
C GLU A 102 -21.86 -3.96 -2.21
N LYS A 103 -21.05 -2.91 -1.94
CA LYS A 103 -21.53 -1.64 -1.39
C LYS A 103 -21.78 -0.55 -2.42
N THR A 104 -21.61 -0.84 -3.72
CA THR A 104 -21.86 0.12 -4.80
C THR A 104 -23.06 -0.28 -5.66
N ASP A 105 -23.54 0.67 -6.46
CA ASP A 105 -24.64 0.43 -7.40
C ASP A 105 -24.33 -0.77 -8.32
N PRO A 106 -25.32 -1.62 -8.64
CA PRO A 106 -25.13 -2.77 -9.54
C PRO A 106 -24.59 -2.43 -10.95
N LYS A 107 -24.70 -1.20 -11.38
CA LYS A 107 -24.11 -0.73 -12.65
C LYS A 107 -22.60 -0.56 -12.58
N ILE A 108 -22.02 -0.45 -11.37
CA ILE A 108 -20.60 -0.25 -11.19
C ILE A 108 -19.85 -1.58 -11.33
N LYS A 109 -18.87 -1.61 -12.23
CA LYS A 109 -17.82 -2.63 -12.29
C LYS A 109 -16.60 -2.15 -11.50
N VAL A 110 -15.90 -3.06 -10.88
CA VAL A 110 -14.69 -2.78 -10.11
C VAL A 110 -13.50 -3.51 -10.72
N GLY A 111 -12.48 -2.78 -11.12
CA GLY A 111 -11.22 -3.32 -11.61
C GLY A 111 -10.07 -3.01 -10.66
N VAL A 112 -9.16 -3.96 -10.50
CA VAL A 112 -7.92 -3.74 -9.75
C VAL A 112 -6.70 -4.08 -10.59
N ILE A 113 -5.61 -3.36 -10.34
CA ILE A 113 -4.28 -3.67 -10.86
C ILE A 113 -3.37 -3.83 -9.66
N VAL A 114 -2.75 -5.01 -9.49
CA VAL A 114 -1.94 -5.30 -8.32
C VAL A 114 -0.48 -5.50 -8.73
N VAL A 115 0.40 -4.66 -8.19
CA VAL A 115 1.86 -4.79 -8.35
C VAL A 115 2.51 -4.71 -6.99
N ALA A 116 2.92 -5.84 -6.45
CA ALA A 116 3.50 -5.92 -5.13
C ALA A 116 4.65 -6.94 -5.09
N VAL A 117 5.70 -6.60 -4.35
CA VAL A 117 6.90 -7.43 -4.21
C VAL A 117 7.25 -7.59 -2.73
N ALA A 118 7.14 -8.81 -2.22
CA ALA A 118 7.45 -9.09 -0.81
C ALA A 118 8.84 -8.58 -0.41
N GLY A 119 8.94 -7.99 0.79
CA GLY A 119 10.20 -7.51 1.36
C GLY A 119 10.78 -6.25 0.73
N CYS A 120 10.16 -5.65 -0.28
CA CYS A 120 10.74 -4.50 -0.95
C CYS A 120 10.65 -3.22 -0.13
N SER A 121 11.68 -2.37 -0.26
CA SER A 121 11.63 -0.96 0.12
C SER A 121 10.80 -0.15 -0.88
N ILE A 122 10.30 1.00 -0.44
CA ILE A 122 9.65 2.00 -1.31
C ILE A 122 10.53 2.41 -2.50
N GLN A 123 11.86 2.27 -2.41
CA GLN A 123 12.80 2.54 -3.47
C GLN A 123 12.53 1.72 -4.76
N LEU A 124 11.92 0.54 -4.64
CA LEU A 124 11.53 -0.26 -5.79
C LEU A 124 10.47 0.43 -6.68
N PHE A 125 9.70 1.32 -6.10
CA PHE A 125 8.69 2.14 -6.80
C PHE A 125 9.19 3.56 -7.13
N ASP A 126 10.44 3.89 -6.82
CA ASP A 126 11.04 5.15 -7.27
C ASP A 126 11.32 5.06 -8.76
N LYS A 127 10.66 5.90 -9.54
CA LYS A 127 10.75 5.97 -11.01
C LYS A 127 12.19 6.02 -11.52
N ASN A 128 13.08 6.72 -10.82
CA ASN A 128 14.45 6.95 -11.22
C ASN A 128 15.46 6.04 -10.52
N GLY A 129 15.16 5.60 -9.30
CA GLY A 129 16.07 4.84 -8.42
C GLY A 129 15.84 3.33 -8.41
N TYR A 130 14.70 2.83 -8.88
CA TYR A 130 14.31 1.41 -8.78
C TYR A 130 15.38 0.45 -9.31
N ALA A 131 16.06 0.80 -10.42
CA ALA A 131 16.99 -0.10 -11.08
C ALA A 131 18.24 -0.39 -10.23
N ASN A 132 18.72 0.61 -9.48
CA ASN A 132 19.83 0.43 -8.54
C ASN A 132 19.41 -0.46 -7.37
N TYR A 133 18.22 -0.20 -6.82
CA TYR A 133 17.64 -1.02 -5.75
C TYR A 133 17.44 -2.47 -6.23
N ALA A 134 16.82 -2.69 -7.39
CA ALA A 134 16.53 -4.01 -7.93
C ALA A 134 17.79 -4.86 -8.15
N ARG A 135 18.88 -4.24 -8.64
CA ARG A 135 20.15 -4.94 -8.88
C ARG A 135 20.85 -5.42 -7.61
N SER A 136 20.60 -4.76 -6.47
CA SER A 136 21.21 -5.12 -5.20
C SER A 136 20.41 -6.20 -4.41
N GLN A 137 19.30 -6.69 -4.97
CA GLN A 137 18.45 -7.61 -4.27
C GLN A 137 18.89 -9.07 -4.41
N GLN A 138 18.50 -9.87 -3.43
CA GLN A 138 18.71 -11.32 -3.45
C GLN A 138 17.89 -11.99 -4.55
N SER A 139 18.32 -13.17 -4.99
CA SER A 139 17.75 -13.89 -6.12
C SER A 139 16.22 -14.10 -6.03
N TRP A 140 15.71 -14.43 -4.83
CA TRP A 140 14.29 -14.65 -4.63
C TRP A 140 13.45 -13.37 -4.86
N MET A 141 13.94 -12.20 -4.41
CA MET A 141 13.27 -10.93 -4.66
C MET A 141 13.43 -10.53 -6.12
N THR A 142 14.60 -10.74 -6.72
CA THR A 142 14.84 -10.52 -8.14
C THR A 142 13.86 -11.33 -9.00
N GLN A 143 13.56 -12.58 -8.66
CA GLN A 143 12.56 -13.39 -9.35
C GLN A 143 11.17 -12.71 -9.30
N ARG A 144 10.75 -12.21 -8.14
CA ARG A 144 9.46 -11.48 -8.00
C ARG A 144 9.44 -10.16 -8.75
N ILE A 145 10.55 -9.40 -8.71
CA ILE A 145 10.71 -8.17 -9.50
C ILE A 145 10.59 -8.49 -11.00
N ASN A 146 11.13 -9.62 -11.44
CA ASN A 146 11.07 -10.05 -12.84
C ASN A 146 9.66 -10.45 -13.29
N GLU A 147 8.75 -10.85 -12.38
CA GLU A 147 7.33 -11.02 -12.71
C GLU A 147 6.73 -9.73 -13.29
N TYR A 148 7.30 -8.59 -12.95
CA TYR A 148 6.91 -7.27 -13.44
C TYR A 148 7.91 -6.69 -14.46
N GLY A 149 8.66 -7.55 -15.15
CA GLY A 149 9.61 -7.12 -16.19
C GLY A 149 10.83 -6.36 -15.67
N GLY A 150 11.21 -6.57 -14.41
CA GLY A 150 12.34 -5.90 -13.77
C GLY A 150 12.05 -4.47 -13.29
N ASN A 151 10.86 -3.94 -13.56
CA ASN A 151 10.44 -2.58 -13.21
C ASN A 151 8.99 -2.55 -12.70
N PRO A 152 8.73 -2.81 -11.42
CA PRO A 152 7.38 -2.80 -10.86
C PRO A 152 6.65 -1.46 -11.03
N TYR A 153 7.34 -0.32 -10.83
CA TYR A 153 6.74 0.99 -11.09
C TYR A 153 6.28 1.13 -12.55
N GLY A 154 7.19 0.86 -13.50
CA GLY A 154 6.87 0.93 -14.92
C GLY A 154 5.75 -0.02 -15.32
N ARG A 155 5.68 -1.22 -14.74
CA ARG A 155 4.60 -2.17 -14.97
C ARG A 155 3.25 -1.66 -14.43
N LEU A 156 3.23 -1.04 -13.25
CA LEU A 156 2.02 -0.42 -12.71
C LEU A 156 1.49 0.66 -13.67
N ILE A 157 2.38 1.52 -14.19
CA ILE A 157 2.03 2.57 -15.14
C ILE A 157 1.58 1.98 -16.49
N GLU A 158 2.28 0.97 -17.02
CA GLU A 158 1.89 0.26 -18.27
C GLU A 158 0.46 -0.27 -18.19
N MET A 159 0.15 -1.00 -17.11
CA MET A 159 -1.17 -1.59 -16.92
C MET A 159 -2.24 -0.55 -16.65
N ALA A 160 -1.93 0.49 -15.87
CA ALA A 160 -2.86 1.58 -15.58
C ALA A 160 -3.24 2.36 -16.86
N LYS A 161 -2.28 2.64 -17.75
CA LYS A 161 -2.56 3.27 -19.06
C LYS A 161 -3.45 2.38 -19.94
N ALA A 162 -3.19 1.07 -19.95
CA ALA A 162 -4.05 0.15 -20.68
C ALA A 162 -5.49 0.17 -20.13
N ALA A 163 -5.62 0.17 -18.81
CA ALA A 163 -6.92 0.20 -18.13
C ALA A 163 -7.72 1.49 -18.34
N GLN A 164 -7.05 2.63 -18.54
CA GLN A 164 -7.71 3.90 -18.84
C GLN A 164 -8.47 3.89 -20.17
N ALA A 165 -8.18 2.97 -21.06
CA ALA A 165 -8.98 2.76 -22.28
C ALA A 165 -10.32 2.07 -21.98
N ASP A 166 -10.44 1.35 -20.87
CA ASP A 166 -11.61 0.54 -20.52
C ASP A 166 -12.48 1.21 -19.45
N GLY A 167 -11.89 2.02 -18.55
CA GLY A 167 -12.60 2.61 -17.41
C GLY A 167 -11.87 3.78 -16.76
N VAL A 168 -12.27 4.16 -15.55
CA VAL A 168 -11.80 5.35 -14.84
C VAL A 168 -11.04 4.97 -13.57
N ILE A 169 -9.79 5.45 -13.44
CA ILE A 169 -9.02 5.28 -12.21
C ILE A 169 -9.61 6.17 -11.12
N LYS A 170 -10.09 5.54 -10.05
CA LYS A 170 -10.79 6.19 -8.94
C LYS A 170 -9.98 6.33 -7.67
N GLY A 171 -8.93 5.52 -7.47
CA GLY A 171 -8.14 5.56 -6.26
C GLY A 171 -6.96 4.61 -6.26
N ILE A 172 -6.14 4.75 -5.22
CA ILE A 172 -4.93 3.94 -4.98
C ILE A 172 -5.02 3.34 -3.59
N ILE A 173 -4.75 2.05 -3.44
CA ILE A 173 -4.53 1.38 -2.17
C ILE A 173 -3.08 0.92 -2.08
N PHE A 174 -2.48 1.12 -0.92
CA PHE A 174 -1.06 0.94 -0.71
C PHE A 174 -0.79 0.24 0.63
N HIS A 175 0.09 -0.76 0.62
CA HIS A 175 0.51 -1.41 1.86
C HIS A 175 2.00 -1.73 1.80
N GLN A 176 2.79 -0.91 2.49
CA GLN A 176 4.24 -1.02 2.58
C GLN A 176 4.73 -0.18 3.76
N GLY A 177 5.88 -0.47 4.27
CA GLY A 177 6.50 0.28 5.36
C GLY A 177 7.32 -0.60 6.29
N GLU A 178 7.06 -1.91 6.32
CA GLU A 178 7.75 -2.85 7.19
C GLU A 178 9.26 -2.84 6.95
N THR A 179 9.68 -2.82 5.67
CA THR A 179 11.10 -2.78 5.30
C THR A 179 11.74 -1.43 5.59
N ASP A 180 10.96 -0.37 5.52
CA ASP A 180 11.41 1.02 5.69
C ASP A 180 11.05 1.61 7.08
N ALA A 181 10.75 0.77 8.07
CA ALA A 181 10.27 1.21 9.39
C ALA A 181 11.19 2.23 10.09
N GLY A 182 12.51 2.17 9.83
CA GLY A 182 13.51 3.10 10.36
C GLY A 182 13.80 4.33 9.48
N ASP A 183 13.17 4.45 8.32
CA ASP A 183 13.44 5.54 7.37
C ASP A 183 12.52 6.74 7.62
N GLY A 184 13.03 7.77 8.31
CA GLY A 184 12.28 9.01 8.56
C GLY A 184 11.87 9.78 7.30
N GLN A 185 12.49 9.51 6.14
CA GLN A 185 12.15 10.13 4.85
C GLN A 185 11.07 9.36 4.09
N TRP A 186 10.66 8.19 4.59
CA TRP A 186 9.70 7.33 3.90
C TRP A 186 8.39 8.06 3.52
N PRO A 187 7.77 8.90 4.36
CA PRO A 187 6.55 9.61 3.98
C PRO A 187 6.72 10.49 2.73
N SER A 188 7.86 11.20 2.64
CA SER A 188 8.19 12.04 1.49
C SER A 188 8.48 11.20 0.23
N LYS A 189 9.12 10.04 0.38
CA LYS A 189 9.37 9.11 -0.73
C LYS A 189 8.06 8.55 -1.27
N VAL A 190 7.11 8.16 -0.39
CA VAL A 190 5.76 7.72 -0.80
C VAL A 190 5.04 8.84 -1.55
N LYS A 191 5.12 10.08 -1.06
CA LYS A 191 4.55 11.24 -1.76
C LYS A 191 5.16 11.40 -3.16
N GLY A 192 6.47 11.26 -3.31
CA GLY A 192 7.14 11.31 -4.61
C GLY A 192 6.67 10.24 -5.58
N VAL A 193 6.46 9.00 -5.09
CA VAL A 193 5.89 7.92 -5.90
C VAL A 193 4.46 8.25 -6.34
N TYR A 194 3.63 8.72 -5.43
CA TYR A 194 2.27 9.15 -5.76
C TYR A 194 2.26 10.24 -6.83
N ASP A 195 3.07 11.30 -6.67
CA ASP A 195 3.13 12.41 -7.63
C ASP A 195 3.56 11.93 -9.03
N ASN A 196 4.51 10.99 -9.08
CA ASN A 196 4.90 10.37 -10.34
C ASN A 196 3.75 9.58 -10.98
N ILE A 197 2.99 8.81 -10.21
CA ILE A 197 1.82 8.07 -10.71
C ILE A 197 0.78 9.03 -11.29
N ILE A 198 0.41 10.08 -10.54
CA ILE A 198 -0.56 11.09 -10.99
C ILE A 198 -0.11 11.73 -12.31
N LYS A 199 1.17 12.14 -12.36
CA LYS A 199 1.75 12.77 -13.55
C LYS A 199 1.81 11.83 -14.75
N ASP A 200 2.33 10.61 -14.57
CA ASP A 200 2.56 9.67 -15.67
C ASP A 200 1.27 9.11 -16.27
N LEU A 201 0.18 9.12 -15.49
CA LEU A 201 -1.16 8.72 -15.93
C LEU A 201 -2.05 9.88 -16.33
N GLY A 202 -1.59 11.13 -16.18
CA GLY A 202 -2.40 12.32 -16.48
C GLY A 202 -3.66 12.44 -15.62
N LEU A 203 -3.58 11.99 -14.36
CA LEU A 203 -4.73 11.99 -13.46
C LEU A 203 -4.93 13.36 -12.80
N GLY A 204 -6.17 13.61 -12.36
CA GLY A 204 -6.49 14.78 -11.54
C GLY A 204 -5.81 14.74 -10.17
N ASN A 205 -5.65 15.94 -9.55
CA ASN A 205 -4.98 16.10 -8.26
C ASN A 205 -5.88 15.72 -7.06
N ASP A 206 -6.89 14.89 -7.26
CA ASP A 206 -7.89 14.51 -6.26
C ASP A 206 -8.10 12.99 -6.15
N ILE A 207 -7.14 12.23 -6.65
CA ILE A 207 -7.14 10.76 -6.55
C ILE A 207 -6.80 10.33 -5.12
N PRO A 208 -7.69 9.66 -4.39
CA PRO A 208 -7.40 9.18 -3.04
C PRO A 208 -6.26 8.14 -3.03
N PHE A 209 -5.42 8.26 -2.02
CA PHE A 209 -4.35 7.31 -1.71
C PHE A 209 -4.54 6.78 -0.29
N LEU A 210 -4.88 5.51 -0.16
CA LEU A 210 -5.13 4.86 1.10
C LEU A 210 -3.94 3.98 1.47
N ALA A 211 -3.27 4.29 2.57
CA ALA A 211 -2.17 3.52 3.11
C ALA A 211 -2.62 2.72 4.34
N GLY A 212 -2.40 1.42 4.34
CA GLY A 212 -2.70 0.58 5.49
C GLY A 212 -1.60 0.63 6.55
N GLU A 213 -2.00 0.63 7.82
CA GLU A 213 -1.07 0.39 8.91
C GLU A 213 -0.50 -1.03 8.84
N VAL A 214 0.77 -1.18 9.21
CA VAL A 214 1.37 -2.49 9.43
C VAL A 214 0.84 -3.11 10.72
N LEU A 215 1.07 -4.40 10.92
CA LEU A 215 0.62 -5.12 12.12
C LEU A 215 1.14 -4.44 13.39
N ARG A 216 0.23 -3.97 14.26
CA ARG A 216 0.58 -3.18 15.46
C ARG A 216 1.34 -3.99 16.51
N SER A 217 1.09 -5.28 16.58
CA SER A 217 1.83 -6.22 17.46
C SER A 217 3.08 -6.81 16.81
N GLY A 218 3.33 -6.49 15.53
CA GLY A 218 4.41 -7.05 14.73
C GLY A 218 5.77 -6.39 14.96
N MET A 219 6.81 -7.05 14.42
CA MET A 219 8.19 -6.56 14.54
C MET A 219 8.42 -5.21 13.86
N SER A 220 7.64 -4.89 12.86
CA SER A 220 7.72 -3.61 12.11
C SER A 220 6.69 -2.57 12.56
N SER A 221 6.08 -2.75 13.73
CA SER A 221 5.03 -1.84 14.24
C SER A 221 5.46 -0.37 14.31
N GLY A 222 6.76 -0.10 14.46
CA GLY A 222 7.34 1.25 14.41
C GLY A 222 7.11 1.98 13.10
N ALA A 223 6.86 1.26 11.99
CA ALA A 223 6.50 1.88 10.70
C ALA A 223 5.20 2.70 10.78
N ASN A 224 4.29 2.36 11.70
CA ASN A 224 3.04 3.09 11.90
C ASN A 224 3.29 4.55 12.32
N ASN A 225 4.43 4.87 12.95
CA ASN A 225 4.83 6.25 13.24
C ASN A 225 5.08 7.06 11.94
N ASN A 226 5.55 6.42 10.87
CA ASN A 226 5.74 7.06 9.58
C ASN A 226 4.44 7.06 8.77
N ILE A 227 3.67 5.96 8.81
CA ILE A 227 2.38 5.85 8.13
C ILE A 227 1.40 6.93 8.64
N SER A 228 1.36 7.19 9.95
CA SER A 228 0.50 8.23 10.54
C SER A 228 0.83 9.66 10.08
N LYS A 229 2.01 9.90 9.51
CA LYS A 229 2.42 11.20 8.96
C LYS A 229 2.00 11.40 7.49
N LEU A 230 1.53 10.36 6.81
CA LEU A 230 1.14 10.46 5.40
C LEU A 230 0.04 11.50 5.14
N PRO A 231 -1.00 11.67 5.96
CA PRO A 231 -2.00 12.72 5.75
C PRO A 231 -1.43 14.15 5.78
N GLN A 232 -0.26 14.34 6.40
CA GLN A 232 0.44 15.63 6.39
C GLN A 232 1.18 15.90 5.06
N GLN A 233 1.43 14.85 4.26
CA GLN A 233 2.10 14.98 2.96
C GLN A 233 1.16 15.40 1.84
N SER A 234 -0.14 15.05 1.94
CA SER A 234 -1.16 15.38 0.95
C SER A 234 -2.56 15.27 1.54
N LYS A 235 -3.45 16.17 1.13
CA LYS A 235 -4.90 16.09 1.45
C LYS A 235 -5.59 14.84 0.90
N ASN A 236 -4.97 14.16 -0.06
CA ASN A 236 -5.50 12.95 -0.68
C ASN A 236 -5.04 11.66 0.03
N PHE A 237 -4.20 11.78 1.08
CA PHE A 237 -3.64 10.64 1.77
C PHE A 237 -4.46 10.31 3.01
N TYR A 238 -4.83 9.06 3.13
CA TYR A 238 -5.65 8.53 4.22
C TYR A 238 -5.00 7.26 4.77
N VAL A 239 -5.10 7.08 6.07
CA VAL A 239 -4.60 5.88 6.75
C VAL A 239 -5.76 4.93 7.04
N VAL A 240 -5.56 3.66 6.70
CA VAL A 240 -6.50 2.58 7.05
C VAL A 240 -5.93 1.81 8.23
N SER A 241 -6.66 1.84 9.34
CA SER A 241 -6.17 1.30 10.60
C SER A 241 -6.14 -0.23 10.63
N SER A 242 -5.06 -0.79 11.21
CA SER A 242 -4.94 -2.20 11.58
C SER A 242 -5.34 -2.47 13.03
N GLU A 243 -5.99 -1.53 13.70
CA GLU A 243 -6.42 -1.69 15.09
C GLU A 243 -7.32 -2.91 15.29
N GLY A 244 -7.02 -3.68 16.35
CA GLY A 244 -7.68 -4.96 16.62
C GLY A 244 -7.12 -6.14 15.82
N PHE A 245 -6.19 -5.91 14.88
CA PHE A 245 -5.44 -6.96 14.21
C PHE A 245 -4.17 -7.27 15.02
N ASN A 246 -4.26 -8.28 15.85
CA ASN A 246 -3.19 -8.61 16.80
C ASN A 246 -2.58 -9.98 16.53
N GLN A 247 -3.09 -10.71 15.54
CA GLN A 247 -2.60 -12.03 15.17
C GLN A 247 -1.64 -11.90 13.99
N ALA A 248 -0.51 -12.59 14.07
CA ALA A 248 0.38 -12.77 12.94
C ALA A 248 0.14 -14.13 12.31
N LEU A 249 0.30 -14.20 11.00
CA LEU A 249 0.40 -15.46 10.28
C LEU A 249 1.57 -16.25 10.85
N GLY A 250 1.51 -17.37 11.38
CA GLY A 250 2.56 -18.12 12.09
C GLY A 250 3.82 -18.44 11.26
N ASP A 251 4.29 -17.49 10.46
CA ASP A 251 5.44 -17.54 9.56
C ASP A 251 6.79 -17.19 10.24
N GLY A 252 6.77 -16.96 11.55
CA GLY A 252 7.95 -16.63 12.34
C GLY A 252 8.42 -15.17 12.24
N GLN A 253 7.86 -14.38 11.30
CA GLN A 253 8.25 -12.98 11.11
C GLN A 253 7.39 -12.00 11.91
N ASN A 254 6.20 -12.40 12.32
CA ASN A 254 5.21 -11.56 12.99
C ASN A 254 4.99 -10.20 12.30
N VAL A 255 4.95 -10.19 10.97
CA VAL A 255 4.70 -9.00 10.16
C VAL A 255 3.48 -9.17 9.24
N HIS A 256 3.07 -10.42 8.98
CA HIS A 256 1.96 -10.72 8.10
C HIS A 256 0.68 -10.95 8.87
N PHE A 257 -0.42 -10.48 8.33
CA PHE A 257 -1.75 -10.68 8.87
C PHE A 257 -2.25 -12.11 8.63
N THR A 258 -3.15 -12.59 9.47
CA THR A 258 -3.86 -13.85 9.22
C THR A 258 -4.80 -13.71 8.02
N SER A 259 -5.23 -14.84 7.43
CA SER A 259 -6.19 -14.84 6.32
C SER A 259 -7.48 -14.11 6.67
N LYS A 260 -7.96 -14.23 7.92
CA LYS A 260 -9.13 -13.50 8.41
C LYS A 260 -8.88 -11.99 8.39
N GLU A 261 -7.74 -11.57 8.90
CA GLU A 261 -7.39 -10.15 9.00
C GLU A 261 -7.12 -9.53 7.63
N TYR A 262 -6.56 -10.25 6.65
CA TYR A 262 -6.50 -9.77 5.26
C TYR A 262 -7.89 -9.49 4.67
N ARG A 263 -8.88 -10.36 4.96
CA ARG A 263 -10.26 -10.14 4.52
C ARG A 263 -10.85 -8.90 5.17
N ASP A 264 -10.69 -8.77 6.48
CA ASP A 264 -11.23 -7.65 7.23
C ASP A 264 -10.49 -6.34 6.88
N PHE A 265 -9.20 -6.40 6.57
CA PHE A 265 -8.45 -5.24 6.13
C PHE A 265 -8.90 -4.76 4.73
N GLY A 266 -9.16 -5.69 3.82
CA GLY A 266 -9.74 -5.36 2.52
C GLY A 266 -11.06 -4.61 2.65
N LYS A 267 -11.95 -5.06 3.56
CA LYS A 267 -13.20 -4.37 3.87
C LYS A 267 -12.96 -2.94 4.37
N ARG A 268 -12.03 -2.76 5.31
CA ARG A 268 -11.67 -1.42 5.84
C ARG A 268 -11.15 -0.48 4.74
N TYR A 269 -10.30 -0.99 3.84
CA TYR A 269 -9.85 -0.22 2.70
C TYR A 269 -11.02 0.21 1.81
N ALA A 270 -11.97 -0.69 1.54
CA ALA A 270 -13.13 -0.37 0.71
C ALA A 270 -14.05 0.65 1.38
N GLU A 271 -14.35 0.47 2.64
CA GLU A 271 -15.19 1.39 3.42
C GLU A 271 -14.58 2.79 3.46
N LYS A 272 -13.26 2.89 3.69
CA LYS A 272 -12.56 4.17 3.64
C LYS A 272 -12.57 4.76 2.23
N MET A 273 -12.40 3.96 1.18
CA MET A 273 -12.45 4.44 -0.21
C MET A 273 -13.83 4.98 -0.57
N ILE A 274 -14.90 4.29 -0.17
CA ILE A 274 -16.28 4.73 -0.37
C ILE A 274 -16.54 6.06 0.35
N GLU A 275 -16.12 6.15 1.63
CA GLU A 275 -16.23 7.39 2.43
C GLU A 275 -15.56 8.57 1.72
N VAL A 276 -14.32 8.36 1.24
CA VAL A 276 -13.51 9.45 0.65
C VAL A 276 -14.01 9.84 -0.74
N LEU A 277 -14.48 8.89 -1.54
CA LEU A 277 -15.01 9.18 -2.88
C LEU A 277 -16.37 9.87 -2.81
N GLY A 278 -17.19 9.60 -1.78
CA GLY A 278 -18.51 10.19 -1.67
C GLY A 278 -19.35 10.00 -2.94
N ASP A 279 -19.85 11.09 -3.52
CA ASP A 279 -20.67 11.02 -4.72
C ASP A 279 -19.93 10.54 -5.98
N LYS A 280 -18.59 10.60 -6.01
CA LYS A 280 -17.78 10.12 -7.13
C LYS A 280 -17.85 8.60 -7.35
N ILE A 281 -18.40 7.85 -6.40
CA ILE A 281 -18.60 6.40 -6.51
C ILE A 281 -19.96 6.04 -7.15
N LYS A 282 -20.85 7.01 -7.33
CA LYS A 282 -22.15 6.79 -7.97
C LYS A 282 -21.99 6.55 -9.48
N PRO A 283 -22.94 5.84 -10.10
CA PRO A 283 -22.95 5.69 -11.54
C PRO A 283 -22.98 7.06 -12.23
N ALA A 284 -22.36 7.15 -13.40
CA ALA A 284 -22.53 8.30 -14.27
C ALA A 284 -24.01 8.45 -14.64
N ALA A 285 -24.49 9.68 -14.69
CA ALA A 285 -25.84 9.94 -15.16
C ALA A 285 -25.96 9.39 -16.60
N SER A 286 -27.01 8.60 -16.85
CA SER A 286 -27.34 8.21 -18.22
C SER A 286 -27.62 9.49 -18.98
N GLU A 287 -26.90 9.74 -20.08
CA GLU A 287 -27.34 10.73 -21.07
C GLU A 287 -28.66 10.20 -21.63
N GLU A 288 -29.76 10.62 -21.03
CA GLU A 288 -31.06 10.48 -21.69
C GLU A 288 -30.96 11.29 -22.96
N SER A 289 -31.04 10.59 -24.09
CA SER A 289 -31.14 11.13 -25.41
C SER A 289 -32.27 12.19 -25.45
N SER A 290 -31.92 13.45 -25.22
CA SER A 290 -32.81 14.58 -25.44
C SER A 290 -32.91 14.87 -26.94
N SER A 291 -33.60 13.97 -27.65
CA SER A 291 -34.16 14.25 -28.98
C SER A 291 -35.66 14.43 -28.84
N SER A 292 -36.08 15.53 -28.23
CA SER A 292 -37.38 16.14 -28.50
C SER A 292 -37.15 17.59 -28.87
N VAL A 293 -36.98 17.79 -30.17
CA VAL A 293 -37.16 19.11 -30.79
C VAL A 293 -38.65 19.38 -30.76
N GLU A 294 -39.10 20.15 -29.78
CA GLU A 294 -40.44 20.77 -29.82
C GLU A 294 -40.34 22.10 -30.55
N PRO A 295 -41.24 22.37 -31.51
CA PRO A 295 -41.18 23.63 -32.30
C PRO A 295 -41.64 24.82 -31.45
N PRO A 296 -41.21 26.05 -31.77
CA PRO A 296 -41.43 27.22 -30.92
C PRO A 296 -42.88 27.72 -31.04
N ALA A 297 -43.57 27.77 -29.92
CA ALA A 297 -44.82 28.53 -29.77
C ALA A 297 -44.51 29.92 -29.21
N SER A 298 -44.90 30.91 -29.99
CA SER A 298 -44.74 32.34 -29.74
C SER A 298 -45.74 32.91 -28.75
N SER A 299 -45.29 34.04 -28.17
CA SER A 299 -46.04 35.21 -27.64
C SER A 299 -46.67 35.11 -26.24
N SER A 300 -46.31 35.95 -25.44
CA SER A 300 -46.58 37.32 -25.06
C SER A 300 -46.94 37.50 -23.58
N SER A 301 -46.17 38.32 -22.97
CA SER A 301 -46.49 39.47 -22.14
C SER A 301 -47.01 39.34 -20.70
N VAL A 302 -46.35 40.14 -19.91
CA VAL A 302 -46.75 41.17 -18.94
C VAL A 302 -46.62 40.86 -17.47
N LYS A 303 -45.64 41.52 -16.84
CA LYS A 303 -45.62 42.39 -15.61
C LYS A 303 -46.44 41.90 -14.40
N GLN A 304 -45.96 41.92 -13.17
CA GLN A 304 -45.45 43.02 -12.31
C GLN A 304 -45.17 42.46 -10.93
N SER A 305 -44.07 42.73 -10.35
CA SER A 305 -43.77 43.68 -9.25
C SER A 305 -44.10 43.30 -7.83
N ALA A 306 -43.14 43.48 -7.05
CA ALA A 306 -42.96 44.14 -5.75
C ALA A 306 -42.77 43.19 -4.57
N SER A 307 -41.56 43.22 -4.00
CA SER A 307 -41.05 44.01 -2.87
C SER A 307 -41.62 43.52 -1.52
N SER A 308 -40.80 43.23 -0.52
CA SER A 308 -40.02 44.02 0.39
C SER A 308 -39.55 43.16 1.53
N SER A 309 -38.29 43.19 1.87
CA SER A 309 -37.66 43.82 3.03
C SER A 309 -38.00 43.19 4.40
N SER A 310 -37.11 42.82 5.22
CA SER A 310 -36.16 43.48 6.13
C SER A 310 -35.60 42.44 7.07
N ALA A 311 -34.33 42.30 7.22
CA ALA A 311 -33.40 42.92 8.14
C ALA A 311 -33.70 42.67 9.61
N ALA A 312 -32.77 41.99 10.31
CA ALA A 312 -32.12 42.47 11.54
C ALA A 312 -31.15 41.44 12.14
N THR A 313 -29.90 41.77 12.11
CA THR A 313 -28.90 41.49 13.15
C THR A 313 -29.20 42.42 14.36
N PRO A 314 -28.66 42.30 15.59
CA PRO A 314 -27.25 42.08 15.89
C PRO A 314 -26.87 41.45 17.26
N THR A 315 -25.53 41.25 17.37
CA THR A 315 -24.64 41.52 18.51
C THR A 315 -24.78 40.73 19.82
N SER A 316 -23.77 40.25 20.39
CA SER A 316 -22.44 40.63 20.94
C SER A 316 -22.33 39.93 22.29
N SER A 317 -21.32 39.50 22.86
CA SER A 317 -20.03 39.96 23.34
C SER A 317 -19.54 38.90 24.35
N ALA A 318 -18.38 38.46 24.29
CA ALA A 318 -17.12 38.92 24.89
C ALA A 318 -16.84 38.51 26.34
N LYS A 319 -15.55 38.19 26.51
CA LYS A 319 -14.66 38.26 27.66
C LYS A 319 -14.44 36.94 28.41
N ALA A 320 -13.27 36.46 28.47
CA ALA A 320 -11.89 36.92 28.78
C ALA A 320 -11.36 36.39 30.11
N SER A 321 -10.12 35.95 30.05
CA SER A 321 -9.04 35.99 31.03
C SER A 321 -9.08 34.87 32.11
N SER A 322 -7.98 34.30 32.56
CA SER A 322 -6.58 34.73 32.69
C SER A 322 -5.71 33.56 33.16
N SER A 323 -4.56 33.38 32.61
CA SER A 323 -3.23 33.46 33.19
C SER A 323 -2.94 32.72 34.50
N SER A 324 -1.94 31.88 34.51
CA SER A 324 -0.75 32.12 35.34
C SER A 324 0.41 31.16 35.00
N ARG A 325 1.54 31.78 34.99
CA ARG A 325 2.92 31.35 34.84
C ARG A 325 3.43 30.57 36.07
N SER A 326 4.44 29.73 35.84
CA SER A 326 5.79 29.78 36.48
C SER A 326 6.56 28.56 36.03
N HIS A 327 7.64 28.69 35.38
CA HIS A 327 9.03 29.01 35.66
C HIS A 327 9.86 27.86 36.22
N HIS A 328 10.94 27.62 35.49
CA HIS A 328 12.31 27.15 35.80
C HIS A 328 12.51 25.66 35.98
N SER A 329 13.58 25.04 35.48
CA SER A 329 14.90 25.55 35.10
C SER A 329 15.65 24.44 34.31
N SER A 330 16.53 24.97 33.48
CA SER A 330 17.63 24.37 32.74
C SER A 330 18.49 23.33 33.47
N SER A 331 18.92 22.29 32.71
CA SER A 331 20.34 21.99 32.64
C SER A 331 20.67 21.14 31.43
N SER A 332 21.58 21.69 30.66
CA SER A 332 22.33 21.16 29.55
C SER A 332 23.06 19.85 29.92
N HIS A 333 23.13 18.88 29.02
CA HIS A 333 24.36 18.20 28.57
C HIS A 333 24.06 17.37 27.31
N ASN A 334 24.64 17.75 26.22
CA ASN A 334 25.01 16.92 25.09
C ASN A 334 26.45 16.43 25.36
N PRO A 335 27.02 15.42 24.70
CA PRO A 335 26.67 14.82 23.42
C PRO A 335 26.89 13.29 23.35
N SER A 336 26.68 12.78 22.16
CA SER A 336 27.37 11.65 21.52
C SER A 336 26.48 10.45 21.15
N SER A 337 26.10 10.46 19.90
CA SER A 337 26.19 9.41 18.87
C SER A 337 25.92 7.96 19.26
N SER A 338 24.81 7.42 18.81
CA SER A 338 24.71 6.21 17.95
C SER A 338 23.25 5.82 17.75
N PRO A 339 22.81 5.51 16.53
CA PRO A 339 21.45 5.08 16.27
C PRO A 339 21.36 3.56 16.34
N GLU A 340 21.15 3.00 17.51
CA GLU A 340 20.65 1.65 17.65
C GLU A 340 19.22 1.70 18.17
N GLY A 341 18.25 1.44 17.28
CA GLY A 341 16.85 1.34 17.63
C GLY A 341 16.58 0.06 18.46
N VAL A 342 16.64 0.18 19.77
CA VAL A 342 16.16 -0.85 20.69
C VAL A 342 14.65 -0.62 20.88
N ILE A 343 13.82 -1.52 20.39
CA ILE A 343 12.40 -1.55 20.75
C ILE A 343 12.27 -2.32 22.04
N VAL A 344 12.17 -1.63 23.16
CA VAL A 344 11.78 -2.21 24.45
C VAL A 344 10.26 -2.04 24.55
N ILE A 345 9.53 -3.15 24.59
CA ILE A 345 8.12 -3.13 24.95
C ILE A 345 8.09 -3.00 26.48
N PRO A 346 7.65 -1.87 27.04
CA PRO A 346 7.61 -1.71 28.48
C PRO A 346 6.40 -2.45 29.06
N ASN A 347 6.59 -3.67 29.48
CA ASN A 347 5.83 -4.16 30.61
C ASN A 347 6.62 -3.78 31.88
N ALA A 348 6.00 -3.10 32.81
CA ALA A 348 6.63 -2.55 34.00
C ALA A 348 7.35 -3.64 34.82
N THR A 349 8.67 -3.71 34.72
CA THR A 349 9.71 -4.64 35.15
C THR A 349 10.20 -5.59 34.05
N SER A 350 10.92 -5.02 33.07
CA SER A 350 11.63 -5.84 32.07
C SER A 350 12.68 -6.70 32.79
N THR A 351 12.40 -7.99 32.88
CA THR A 351 13.28 -9.00 33.56
C THR A 351 14.41 -9.45 32.63
N LEU A 352 14.49 -8.94 31.40
CA LEU A 352 15.47 -9.30 30.38
C LEU A 352 15.95 -8.04 29.64
N SER A 353 17.25 -7.88 29.47
CA SER A 353 17.84 -6.89 28.57
C SER A 353 18.95 -7.52 27.71
N VAL A 354 19.09 -7.01 26.49
CA VAL A 354 20.10 -7.41 25.50
C VAL A 354 20.98 -6.20 25.22
N GLY A 355 22.28 -6.31 25.52
CA GLY A 355 23.25 -5.26 25.27
C GLY A 355 23.68 -5.20 23.80
N ASN A 356 24.80 -4.52 23.54
CA ASN A 356 25.32 -4.37 22.19
C ASN A 356 25.79 -5.71 21.63
N VAL A 357 25.37 -5.96 20.40
CA VAL A 357 25.72 -7.17 19.66
C VAL A 357 26.93 -6.87 18.80
N SER A 358 27.96 -7.70 18.88
CA SER A 358 29.14 -7.65 18.01
C SER A 358 29.26 -8.91 17.18
N PHE A 359 29.85 -8.80 16.00
CA PHE A 359 30.08 -9.93 15.08
C PHE A 359 31.44 -9.76 14.41
N ASP A 360 32.23 -10.81 14.43
CA ASP A 360 33.61 -10.85 13.88
C ASP A 360 33.70 -11.57 12.52
N GLY A 361 32.56 -11.87 11.90
CA GLY A 361 32.48 -12.66 10.65
C GLY A 361 32.14 -14.13 10.86
N VAL A 362 32.33 -14.65 12.08
CA VAL A 362 32.06 -16.05 12.45
C VAL A 362 31.24 -16.15 13.72
N THR A 363 31.51 -15.29 14.70
CA THR A 363 30.95 -15.37 16.04
C THR A 363 30.15 -14.14 16.39
N LEU A 364 28.90 -14.34 16.73
CA LEU A 364 27.99 -13.31 17.25
C LEU A 364 28.10 -13.30 18.78
N GLN A 365 28.46 -12.16 19.37
CA GLN A 365 28.57 -11.99 20.79
C GLN A 365 27.60 -10.95 21.30
N MET A 366 26.95 -11.24 22.45
CA MET A 366 26.03 -10.30 23.07
C MET A 366 25.92 -10.51 24.58
N PRO A 367 25.92 -9.45 25.37
CA PRO A 367 25.60 -9.53 26.79
C PRO A 367 24.07 -9.57 26.97
N LEU A 368 23.63 -10.50 27.83
CA LEU A 368 22.24 -10.67 28.23
C LEU A 368 22.14 -10.49 29.75
N THR A 369 21.26 -9.63 30.22
CA THR A 369 21.00 -9.46 31.64
C THR A 369 19.61 -9.99 31.99
N LEU A 370 19.54 -10.90 32.93
CA LEU A 370 18.32 -11.52 33.42
C LEU A 370 18.10 -11.17 34.91
N ALA A 371 16.88 -10.81 35.26
CA ALA A 371 16.50 -10.58 36.66
C ALA A 371 16.41 -11.91 37.47
N ARG A 372 16.13 -13.02 36.79
CA ARG A 372 16.04 -14.36 37.38
C ARG A 372 16.71 -15.40 36.49
N ALA A 373 17.30 -16.42 37.09
CA ALA A 373 17.80 -17.57 36.35
C ALA A 373 16.66 -18.31 35.65
N GLY A 374 16.92 -18.80 34.47
CA GLY A 374 15.91 -19.53 33.69
C GLY A 374 16.36 -19.86 32.27
N MET A 375 15.49 -20.53 31.56
CA MET A 375 15.70 -20.84 30.15
C MET A 375 15.54 -19.58 29.30
N VAL A 376 16.50 -19.36 28.42
CA VAL A 376 16.51 -18.27 27.44
C VAL A 376 16.51 -18.89 26.06
N ASN A 377 15.53 -18.50 25.25
CA ASN A 377 15.44 -18.89 23.85
C ASN A 377 15.96 -17.74 22.99
N ILE A 378 16.96 -18.00 22.18
CA ILE A 378 17.61 -17.06 21.30
C ILE A 378 17.38 -17.51 19.87
N ARG A 379 16.75 -16.65 19.08
CA ARG A 379 16.52 -16.90 17.68
C ARG A 379 17.02 -15.73 16.85
N LEU A 380 17.68 -16.05 15.75
CA LEU A 380 18.14 -15.07 14.77
C LEU A 380 17.47 -15.37 13.45
N TYR A 381 16.86 -14.36 12.88
CA TYR A 381 16.16 -14.45 11.60
C TYR A 381 16.86 -13.54 10.59
N SER A 382 17.03 -14.03 9.36
CA SER A 382 17.37 -13.17 8.24
C SER A 382 16.20 -12.22 7.94
N VAL A 383 16.43 -11.18 7.15
CA VAL A 383 15.36 -10.30 6.65
C VAL A 383 14.28 -11.03 5.83
N LEU A 384 14.57 -12.26 5.43
CA LEU A 384 13.63 -13.17 4.74
C LEU A 384 12.77 -13.97 5.70
N GLY A 385 12.98 -13.80 7.03
CA GLY A 385 12.31 -14.59 8.05
C GLY A 385 12.84 -16.01 8.21
N ASN A 386 13.87 -16.40 7.47
CA ASN A 386 14.48 -17.70 7.70
C ASN A 386 15.19 -17.69 9.05
N GLU A 387 14.83 -18.65 9.89
CA GLU A 387 15.53 -18.87 11.15
C GLU A 387 16.94 -19.39 10.87
N VAL A 388 17.94 -18.54 11.17
CA VAL A 388 19.35 -18.88 10.94
C VAL A 388 20.05 -19.33 12.21
N VAL A 389 19.52 -19.00 13.40
CA VAL A 389 19.95 -19.50 14.70
C VAL A 389 18.72 -19.81 15.54
N ASN A 390 18.72 -20.97 16.19
CA ASN A 390 17.76 -21.36 17.21
C ASN A 390 18.55 -22.03 18.37
N LEU A 391 18.64 -21.34 19.48
CA LEU A 391 19.40 -21.77 20.65
C LEU A 391 18.53 -21.61 21.90
N SER A 392 18.53 -22.62 22.75
CA SER A 392 17.88 -22.57 24.05
C SER A 392 18.91 -22.90 25.09
N GLU A 393 19.14 -22.00 26.05
CA GLU A 393 20.17 -22.14 27.05
C GLU A 393 19.67 -21.71 28.43
N THR A 394 20.04 -22.45 29.50
CA THR A 394 19.72 -22.04 30.85
C THR A 394 20.79 -21.09 31.38
N MET A 395 20.37 -19.87 31.69
CA MET A 395 21.27 -18.80 32.16
C MET A 395 20.98 -18.40 33.60
N ARG A 396 22.02 -17.88 34.28
CA ARG A 396 21.92 -17.39 35.66
C ARG A 396 21.30 -15.99 35.70
N ALA A 397 20.77 -15.60 36.84
CA ALA A 397 20.44 -14.21 37.11
C ALA A 397 21.69 -13.31 37.01
N GLY A 398 21.51 -12.07 36.57
CA GLY A 398 22.60 -11.13 36.27
C GLY A 398 23.02 -11.14 34.81
N THR A 399 24.19 -10.58 34.53
CA THR A 399 24.72 -10.45 33.17
C THR A 399 25.45 -11.72 32.75
N ASN A 400 25.02 -12.26 31.60
CA ASN A 400 25.62 -13.41 30.93
C ASN A 400 26.21 -12.93 29.60
N SER A 401 27.34 -13.53 29.17
CA SER A 401 27.88 -13.30 27.82
C SER A 401 27.49 -14.47 26.92
N LEU A 402 26.66 -14.24 25.94
CA LEU A 402 26.29 -15.24 24.93
C LEU A 402 27.21 -15.13 23.72
N SER A 403 27.72 -16.29 23.27
CA SER A 403 28.57 -16.38 22.07
C SER A 403 27.99 -17.45 21.15
N ILE A 404 27.66 -17.08 19.93
CA ILE A 404 27.08 -17.97 18.91
C ILE A 404 28.04 -18.05 17.74
N SER A 405 28.72 -19.19 17.60
CA SER A 405 29.59 -19.43 16.46
C SER A 405 28.82 -19.97 15.28
N LYS A 406 28.55 -19.09 14.31
CA LYS A 406 27.87 -19.44 13.06
C LYS A 406 28.29 -18.50 11.94
N LYS A 407 28.71 -19.05 10.80
CA LYS A 407 28.96 -18.25 9.61
C LYS A 407 27.66 -17.66 9.12
N LEU A 408 27.52 -16.35 9.20
CA LEU A 408 26.38 -15.58 8.73
C LEU A 408 26.83 -14.75 7.51
N SER A 409 25.95 -14.60 6.55
CA SER A 409 26.21 -13.69 5.43
C SER A 409 26.11 -12.23 5.90
N PRO A 410 26.90 -11.29 5.35
CA PRO A 410 26.69 -9.87 5.61
C PRO A 410 25.24 -9.46 5.34
N GLY A 411 24.64 -8.66 6.23
CA GLY A 411 23.26 -8.23 6.07
C GLY A 411 22.58 -7.90 7.38
N ILE A 412 21.29 -7.60 7.28
CA ILE A 412 20.43 -7.28 8.42
C ILE A 412 19.76 -8.53 8.92
N TYR A 413 19.74 -8.67 10.26
CA TYR A 413 19.11 -9.78 10.95
C TYR A 413 18.21 -9.26 12.08
N MET A 414 17.21 -10.06 12.44
CA MET A 414 16.36 -9.82 13.60
C MET A 414 16.71 -10.84 14.69
N LEU A 415 17.28 -10.33 15.77
CA LEU A 415 17.53 -11.11 16.98
C LEU A 415 16.30 -11.08 17.87
N ARG A 416 15.83 -12.25 18.30
CA ARG A 416 14.76 -12.42 19.27
C ARG A 416 15.30 -13.20 20.45
N VAL A 417 15.21 -12.62 21.65
CA VAL A 417 15.60 -13.24 22.91
C VAL A 417 14.39 -13.28 23.83
N GLN A 418 14.05 -14.46 24.33
CA GLN A 418 12.91 -14.67 25.21
C GLN A 418 13.35 -15.40 26.48
N ALA A 419 12.96 -14.86 27.65
CA ALA A 419 13.14 -15.47 28.95
C ALA A 419 11.83 -15.43 29.75
N GLY A 420 11.17 -16.56 29.91
CA GLY A 420 9.81 -16.64 30.46
C GLY A 420 8.83 -15.83 29.63
N SER A 421 8.12 -14.89 30.23
CA SER A 421 7.19 -13.97 29.56
C SER A 421 7.89 -12.74 28.96
N SER A 422 9.17 -12.50 29.27
CA SER A 422 9.92 -11.36 28.77
C SER A 422 10.49 -11.65 27.38
N LEU A 423 10.29 -10.72 26.44
CA LEU A 423 10.76 -10.81 25.07
C LEU A 423 11.48 -9.51 24.69
N VAL A 424 12.68 -9.66 24.11
CA VAL A 424 13.44 -8.57 23.49
C VAL A 424 13.65 -8.92 22.02
N ALA A 425 13.28 -8.02 21.13
CA ALA A 425 13.61 -8.11 19.70
C ALA A 425 14.55 -6.95 19.33
N LYS A 426 15.65 -7.26 18.64
CA LYS A 426 16.66 -6.27 18.22
C LYS A 426 17.05 -6.51 16.77
N ARG A 427 17.04 -5.45 15.97
CA ARG A 427 17.63 -5.45 14.62
C ARG A 427 19.16 -5.39 14.78
N ILE A 428 19.88 -6.26 14.12
CA ILE A 428 21.34 -6.25 14.06
C ILE A 428 21.79 -6.14 12.61
N ASP A 429 22.80 -5.32 12.38
CA ASP A 429 23.39 -5.10 11.07
C ASP A 429 24.77 -5.71 11.04
N LEU A 430 24.94 -6.79 10.26
CA LEU A 430 26.17 -7.54 10.05
C LEU A 430 26.80 -7.24 8.69
N SER A 431 26.53 -6.05 8.13
CA SER A 431 27.01 -5.64 6.82
C SER A 431 28.47 -5.17 6.81
N LYS A 432 29.11 -5.09 7.98
CA LYS A 432 30.51 -4.63 8.14
C LYS A 432 31.47 -5.78 8.12
#